data_797ee71cba67cc5fd7580cb150402687
#
_entry.id   797ee71cba67cc5fd7580cb150402687
#
_cell.length_a   1.000
_cell.length_b   1.000
_cell.length_c   1.000
_cell.angle_alpha   90.00
_cell.angle_beta   90.00
_cell.angle_gamma   90.00
#
_symmetry.space_group_name_H-M   'P 1'
#
loop_
_entity.id
_entity.type
_entity.pdbx_description
1 polymer ?
#
loop_
_entity_poly.entity_id
_entity_poly.type
_entity_poly.pdbx_seq_one_letter_code
_entity_poly.pdbx_strand_id
1 'polypeptide(L)'
;MLEQGDSARAGFLASMKLAARIALRYVGARRRQAGDAGGQSGQLVNFMSRLTISGLALSVAILITVLSVMNGFDREVRENVLGVLPHAAVQTEDSVSAERWQLLAQQIAAIDGVIATSPVLEVNGVLARDNNSRAVLVNGIDVEQELQTSALGSFMQQGSLQALTERRFQIVMGHTLAQQLGVGLGDDVNLYSLDISINPIAPLPVQRRFTVAGIYRVGTQELDERLVMIALPDAQALYREPQRFNGLRLRTNDVLAVNSLRAPVQEQLPQGFYLQTWTQWFGAIYENIQLSRTIVGFLLWLLVAVAAFNLVVSLIMIVRDKRSDIAILRTMGASPGTIARIFLLQGCLIGLVGAGIGLFAGSLLALNVSSLFALFEQWSGTQLLSADVYPVDFLPSQLMLSDIVAVCIGVLVLCLLASVYPAWRAARVLPAEALRAAD
;
A
#
# COMPACT_ATOMS: atom_id res chain seq x y z
N MET A 1 40.09 -27.59 31.98
CA MET A 1 38.72 -27.05 31.70
C MET A 1 38.49 -26.61 30.26
N LEU A 2 39.52 -26.27 29.48
CA LEU A 2 39.40 -25.84 28.08
C LEU A 2 39.20 -27.01 27.07
N GLU A 3 39.79 -28.20 27.32
CA GLU A 3 39.65 -29.36 26.44
C GLU A 3 38.27 -30.04 26.44
N GLN A 4 37.49 -29.94 27.56
CA GLN A 4 36.14 -30.49 27.62
C GLN A 4 35.14 -29.61 26.82
N GLY A 5 35.40 -28.33 26.60
CA GLY A 5 34.60 -27.43 25.80
C GLY A 5 34.68 -27.70 24.30
N ASP A 6 35.87 -28.10 23.82
CA ASP A 6 36.10 -28.34 22.39
C ASP A 6 35.58 -29.71 21.94
N SER A 7 35.68 -30.75 22.79
CA SER A 7 35.09 -32.05 22.48
C SER A 7 33.56 -32.04 22.47
N ALA A 8 32.93 -31.28 23.35
CA ALA A 8 31.49 -31.05 23.34
C ALA A 8 31.00 -30.25 22.12
N ARG A 9 31.77 -29.24 21.69
CA ARG A 9 31.49 -28.48 20.45
C ARG A 9 31.70 -29.33 19.19
N ALA A 10 32.73 -30.13 19.13
CA ALA A 10 32.99 -31.05 18.01
C ALA A 10 31.89 -32.13 17.89
N GLY A 11 31.47 -32.72 19.02
CA GLY A 11 30.31 -33.63 19.08
C GLY A 11 28.99 -33.00 18.68
N PHE A 12 28.76 -31.74 19.07
CA PHE A 12 27.58 -30.97 18.69
C PHE A 12 27.56 -30.67 17.18
N LEU A 13 28.65 -30.22 16.60
CA LEU A 13 28.78 -29.94 15.16
C LEU A 13 28.69 -31.23 14.31
N ALA A 14 29.23 -32.34 14.78
CA ALA A 14 29.10 -33.64 14.10
C ALA A 14 27.65 -34.13 14.10
N SER A 15 26.94 -34.00 15.24
CA SER A 15 25.52 -34.36 15.33
C SER A 15 24.63 -33.44 14.47
N MET A 16 24.96 -32.18 14.34
CA MET A 16 24.26 -31.23 13.50
C MET A 16 24.48 -31.50 12.00
N LYS A 17 25.69 -31.85 11.58
CA LYS A 17 25.98 -32.26 10.20
C LYS A 17 25.28 -33.58 9.83
N LEU A 18 25.20 -34.54 10.75
CA LEU A 18 24.46 -35.77 10.57
C LEU A 18 22.95 -35.50 10.46
N ALA A 19 22.40 -34.72 11.36
CA ALA A 19 20.99 -34.34 11.34
C ALA A 19 20.60 -33.62 10.05
N ALA A 20 21.45 -32.68 9.57
CA ALA A 20 21.19 -31.95 8.32
C ALA A 20 21.25 -32.88 7.10
N ARG A 21 22.19 -33.83 7.04
CA ARG A 21 22.26 -34.82 5.94
C ARG A 21 21.03 -35.74 5.92
N ILE A 22 20.58 -36.20 7.08
CA ILE A 22 19.40 -37.06 7.19
C ILE A 22 18.14 -36.26 6.81
N ALA A 23 17.99 -35.01 7.27
CA ALA A 23 16.89 -34.15 6.92
C ALA A 23 16.83 -33.85 5.41
N LEU A 24 17.95 -33.51 4.79
CA LEU A 24 18.07 -33.31 3.34
C LEU A 24 17.71 -34.58 2.56
N ARG A 25 18.11 -35.76 3.06
CA ARG A 25 17.77 -37.03 2.41
C ARG A 25 16.28 -37.34 2.51
N TYR A 26 15.64 -36.98 3.60
CA TYR A 26 14.16 -37.13 3.77
C TYR A 26 13.36 -36.16 2.90
N VAL A 27 13.85 -34.97 2.67
CA VAL A 27 13.21 -33.99 1.75
C VAL A 27 13.55 -34.30 0.29
N GLY A 28 14.78 -34.79 0.01
CA GLY A 28 15.32 -34.98 -1.34
C GLY A 28 15.25 -36.43 -1.90
N ALA A 29 14.51 -37.34 -1.27
CA ALA A 29 14.41 -38.75 -1.71
C ALA A 29 13.76 -38.88 -3.11
N ARG A 30 14.53 -38.45 -4.13
CA ARG A 30 14.25 -38.65 -5.53
C ARG A 30 14.81 -40.04 -5.97
N ARG A 31 13.89 -40.90 -6.43
CA ARG A 31 14.16 -41.98 -7.38
C ARG A 31 15.46 -42.80 -7.15
N ARG A 32 15.46 -43.74 -6.21
CA ARG A 32 16.25 -44.97 -6.38
C ARG A 32 15.74 -46.02 -5.39
N GLN A 33 14.65 -46.69 -5.78
CA GLN A 33 14.32 -48.05 -5.36
C GLN A 33 12.98 -48.45 -6.02
N ALA A 34 13.07 -48.71 -7.34
CA ALA A 34 12.11 -49.57 -8.01
C ALA A 34 12.61 -50.98 -7.76
N GLY A 35 12.21 -51.59 -6.65
CA GLY A 35 12.68 -52.96 -6.40
C GLY A 35 12.29 -53.63 -5.10
N ASP A 36 11.67 -52.92 -4.12
CA ASP A 36 11.29 -53.57 -2.87
C ASP A 36 9.82 -53.29 -2.46
N ALA A 37 9.19 -54.32 -1.89
CA ALA A 37 7.79 -54.38 -1.51
C ALA A 37 7.29 -53.34 -0.44
N GLY A 38 8.10 -52.33 -0.15
CA GLY A 38 7.78 -51.16 0.72
C GLY A 38 7.30 -49.90 -0.02
N GLY A 39 6.97 -50.01 -1.31
CA GLY A 39 6.75 -48.87 -2.23
C GLY A 39 5.59 -47.91 -1.91
N GLN A 40 4.56 -48.32 -1.13
CA GLN A 40 3.39 -47.48 -0.89
C GLN A 40 3.59 -46.44 0.20
N SER A 41 4.30 -46.76 1.29
CA SER A 41 4.52 -45.83 2.40
C SER A 41 5.48 -44.67 2.02
N GLY A 42 6.55 -44.98 1.24
CA GLY A 42 7.45 -43.93 0.76
C GLY A 42 6.82 -42.96 -0.26
N GLN A 43 5.88 -43.43 -1.06
CA GLN A 43 5.12 -42.58 -1.99
C GLN A 43 4.17 -41.62 -1.27
N LEU A 44 3.49 -42.08 -0.21
CA LEU A 44 2.61 -41.23 0.60
C LEU A 44 3.36 -40.11 1.33
N VAL A 45 4.53 -40.41 1.91
CA VAL A 45 5.38 -39.40 2.58
C VAL A 45 5.88 -38.34 1.58
N ASN A 46 6.33 -38.76 0.41
CA ASN A 46 6.76 -37.83 -0.64
C ASN A 46 5.57 -36.96 -1.17
N PHE A 47 4.39 -37.55 -1.30
CA PHE A 47 3.19 -36.84 -1.71
C PHE A 47 2.80 -35.79 -0.66
N MET A 48 2.76 -36.18 0.63
CA MET A 48 2.45 -35.27 1.72
C MET A 48 3.44 -34.14 1.86
N SER A 49 4.74 -34.40 1.75
CA SER A 49 5.77 -33.35 1.77
C SER A 49 5.60 -32.37 0.60
N ARG A 50 5.30 -32.87 -0.61
CA ARG A 50 5.05 -32.01 -1.78
C ARG A 50 3.79 -31.17 -1.60
N LEU A 51 2.71 -31.76 -1.09
CA LEU A 51 1.47 -31.07 -0.81
C LEU A 51 1.68 -29.95 0.21
N THR A 52 2.46 -30.22 1.28
CA THR A 52 2.80 -29.22 2.28
C THR A 52 3.64 -28.08 1.70
N ILE A 53 4.68 -28.41 0.91
CA ILE A 53 5.52 -27.39 0.25
C ILE A 53 4.68 -26.56 -0.72
N SER A 54 3.82 -27.18 -1.54
CA SER A 54 2.98 -26.44 -2.50
C SER A 54 1.94 -25.57 -1.80
N GLY A 55 1.31 -26.06 -0.72
CA GLY A 55 0.37 -25.28 0.08
C GLY A 55 1.03 -24.07 0.73
N LEU A 56 2.23 -24.27 1.32
CA LEU A 56 2.99 -23.18 1.90
C LEU A 56 3.47 -22.18 0.83
N ALA A 57 3.98 -22.69 -0.30
CA ALA A 57 4.40 -21.84 -1.41
C ALA A 57 3.25 -21.00 -1.98
N LEU A 58 2.07 -21.60 -2.14
CA LEU A 58 0.87 -20.88 -2.59
C LEU A 58 0.46 -19.80 -1.60
N SER A 59 0.43 -20.12 -0.30
CA SER A 59 0.08 -19.15 0.75
C SER A 59 1.05 -17.97 0.77
N VAL A 60 2.36 -18.23 0.66
CA VAL A 60 3.38 -17.19 0.61
C VAL A 60 3.28 -16.37 -0.67
N ALA A 61 3.02 -17.01 -1.82
CA ALA A 61 2.85 -16.31 -3.09
C ALA A 61 1.65 -15.36 -3.05
N ILE A 62 0.51 -15.81 -2.54
CA ILE A 62 -0.68 -14.97 -2.36
C ILE A 62 -0.37 -13.81 -1.40
N LEU A 63 0.27 -14.09 -0.26
CA LEU A 63 0.62 -13.07 0.72
C LEU A 63 1.50 -11.97 0.11
N ILE A 64 2.57 -12.33 -0.60
CA ILE A 64 3.47 -11.36 -1.26
C ILE A 64 2.74 -10.57 -2.33
N THR A 65 1.94 -11.23 -3.15
CA THR A 65 1.19 -10.57 -4.23
C THR A 65 0.21 -9.54 -3.67
N VAL A 66 -0.58 -9.92 -2.66
CA VAL A 66 -1.58 -9.03 -2.07
C VAL A 66 -0.92 -7.87 -1.32
N LEU A 67 0.15 -8.12 -0.54
CA LEU A 67 0.90 -7.04 0.11
C LEU A 67 1.48 -6.06 -0.92
N SER A 68 2.01 -6.57 -2.03
CA SER A 68 2.55 -5.75 -3.11
C SER A 68 1.48 -4.87 -3.77
N VAL A 69 0.28 -5.39 -4.01
CA VAL A 69 -0.86 -4.63 -4.51
C VAL A 69 -1.29 -3.56 -3.51
N MET A 70 -1.38 -3.90 -2.23
CA MET A 70 -1.72 -2.94 -1.18
C MET A 70 -0.69 -1.81 -1.06
N ASN A 71 0.60 -2.12 -1.18
CA ASN A 71 1.65 -1.10 -1.19
C ASN A 71 1.59 -0.22 -2.44
N GLY A 72 1.31 -0.83 -3.61
CA GLY A 72 1.11 -0.10 -4.85
C GLY A 72 -0.06 0.88 -4.75
N PHE A 73 -1.17 0.44 -4.18
CA PHE A 73 -2.34 1.28 -3.96
C PHE A 73 -2.07 2.42 -2.96
N ASP A 74 -1.38 2.13 -1.84
CA ASP A 74 -0.98 3.15 -0.85
C ASP A 74 -0.08 4.22 -1.48
N ARG A 75 0.88 3.80 -2.33
CA ARG A 75 1.74 4.72 -3.07
C ARG A 75 0.93 5.59 -4.02
N GLU A 76 0.03 4.99 -4.80
CA GLU A 76 -0.76 5.70 -5.80
C GLU A 76 -1.67 6.77 -5.17
N VAL A 77 -2.34 6.41 -4.07
CA VAL A 77 -3.14 7.39 -3.30
C VAL A 77 -2.25 8.51 -2.76
N ARG A 78 -1.05 8.18 -2.29
CA ARG A 78 -0.12 9.18 -1.74
C ARG A 78 0.45 10.11 -2.81
N GLU A 79 0.84 9.58 -3.96
CA GLU A 79 1.46 10.36 -5.03
C GLU A 79 0.44 11.14 -5.84
N ASN A 80 -0.69 10.53 -6.19
CA ASN A 80 -1.67 11.14 -7.07
C ASN A 80 -2.69 11.99 -6.32
N VAL A 81 -3.30 11.47 -5.25
CA VAL A 81 -4.32 12.22 -4.51
C VAL A 81 -3.68 13.27 -3.60
N LEU A 82 -2.76 12.83 -2.74
CA LEU A 82 -2.13 13.73 -1.77
C LEU A 82 -1.05 14.62 -2.38
N GLY A 83 -0.53 14.27 -3.57
CA GLY A 83 0.40 15.12 -4.31
C GLY A 83 -0.26 16.37 -4.94
N VAL A 84 -1.53 16.27 -5.28
CA VAL A 84 -2.32 17.38 -5.86
C VAL A 84 -2.96 18.25 -4.79
N LEU A 85 -3.40 17.64 -3.69
CA LEU A 85 -3.99 18.35 -2.57
C LEU A 85 -2.92 19.06 -1.74
N PRO A 86 -3.23 20.21 -1.14
CA PRO A 86 -2.36 20.80 -0.15
C PRO A 86 -2.23 19.86 1.04
N HIS A 87 -1.00 19.66 1.52
CA HIS A 87 -0.76 18.81 2.69
C HIS A 87 -1.44 19.39 3.94
N ALA A 88 -1.46 20.72 4.04
CA ALA A 88 -2.25 21.48 4.99
C ALA A 88 -2.64 22.84 4.37
N ALA A 89 -3.64 23.48 4.93
CA ALA A 89 -4.03 24.84 4.59
C ALA A 89 -4.34 25.61 5.87
N VAL A 90 -3.81 26.81 5.96
CA VAL A 90 -4.26 27.78 6.95
C VAL A 90 -5.40 28.56 6.34
N GLN A 91 -6.52 28.60 7.04
CA GLN A 91 -7.75 29.28 6.59
C GLN A 91 -8.26 30.24 7.65
N THR A 92 -9.06 31.21 7.21
CA THR A 92 -9.81 32.14 8.09
C THR A 92 -11.12 32.52 7.42
N GLU A 93 -12.13 32.74 8.22
CA GLU A 93 -13.41 33.30 7.77
C GLU A 93 -13.36 34.84 7.71
N ASP A 94 -12.38 35.44 8.38
CA ASP A 94 -12.21 36.87 8.42
C ASP A 94 -11.56 37.42 7.15
N SER A 95 -11.92 38.65 6.80
CA SER A 95 -11.26 39.40 5.73
C SER A 95 -9.91 39.92 6.23
N VAL A 96 -8.83 39.42 5.67
CA VAL A 96 -7.47 39.73 6.09
C VAL A 96 -6.68 40.35 4.95
N SER A 97 -5.88 41.40 5.27
CA SER A 97 -5.06 42.10 4.28
C SER A 97 -3.95 41.20 3.70
N ALA A 98 -3.59 41.45 2.45
CA ALA A 98 -2.50 40.73 1.77
C ALA A 98 -1.16 40.80 2.52
N GLU A 99 -0.85 41.93 3.14
CA GLU A 99 0.38 42.13 3.93
C GLU A 99 0.43 41.18 5.11
N ARG A 100 -0.67 40.96 5.81
CA ARG A 100 -0.75 40.04 6.94
C ARG A 100 -0.58 38.59 6.52
N TRP A 101 -1.15 38.24 5.38
CA TRP A 101 -0.94 36.92 4.77
C TRP A 101 0.52 36.69 4.38
N GLN A 102 1.20 37.70 3.80
CA GLN A 102 2.61 37.58 3.43
C GLN A 102 3.51 37.40 4.67
N LEU A 103 3.25 38.14 5.76
CA LEU A 103 3.97 37.97 7.02
C LEU A 103 3.74 36.55 7.59
N LEU A 104 2.51 36.08 7.58
CA LEU A 104 2.16 34.76 8.05
C LEU A 104 2.83 33.66 7.19
N ALA A 105 2.83 33.82 5.86
CA ALA A 105 3.51 32.91 4.96
C ALA A 105 5.00 32.79 5.24
N GLN A 106 5.69 33.94 5.52
CA GLN A 106 7.11 33.94 5.89
C GLN A 106 7.37 33.26 7.24
N GLN A 107 6.51 33.49 8.23
CA GLN A 107 6.62 32.85 9.55
C GLN A 107 6.43 31.34 9.45
N ILE A 108 5.43 30.87 8.70
CA ILE A 108 5.14 29.45 8.51
C ILE A 108 6.21 28.77 7.65
N ALA A 109 6.71 29.44 6.61
CA ALA A 109 7.80 28.91 5.78
C ALA A 109 9.11 28.69 6.55
N ALA A 110 9.30 29.38 7.69
CA ALA A 110 10.46 29.21 8.57
C ALA A 110 10.35 27.98 9.50
N ILE A 111 9.18 27.31 9.57
CA ILE A 111 8.96 26.13 10.40
C ILE A 111 9.63 24.94 9.72
N ASP A 112 10.44 24.20 10.48
CA ASP A 112 11.07 22.97 9.98
C ASP A 112 10.02 21.95 9.52
N GLY A 113 10.21 21.41 8.32
CA GLY A 113 9.26 20.49 7.68
C GLY A 113 8.29 21.15 6.68
N VAL A 114 8.19 22.48 6.60
CA VAL A 114 7.47 23.20 5.55
C VAL A 114 8.41 23.47 4.38
N ILE A 115 8.04 23.02 3.18
CA ILE A 115 8.85 23.19 1.96
C ILE A 115 8.45 24.44 1.19
N ALA A 116 7.14 24.64 1.03
CA ALA A 116 6.60 25.75 0.25
C ALA A 116 5.22 26.17 0.79
N THR A 117 4.88 27.41 0.50
CA THR A 117 3.57 27.99 0.81
C THR A 117 3.01 28.67 -0.44
N SER A 118 1.70 28.61 -0.66
CA SER A 118 1.00 29.28 -1.76
C SER A 118 -0.28 29.92 -1.28
N PRO A 119 -0.51 31.22 -1.55
CA PRO A 119 -1.78 31.88 -1.24
C PRO A 119 -2.88 31.34 -2.14
N VAL A 120 -4.07 31.19 -1.60
CA VAL A 120 -5.25 30.74 -2.34
C VAL A 120 -6.47 31.57 -1.98
N LEU A 121 -7.32 31.80 -2.98
CA LEU A 121 -8.70 32.24 -2.79
C LEU A 121 -9.61 31.08 -3.17
N GLU A 122 -10.08 30.37 -2.16
CA GLU A 122 -10.96 29.20 -2.33
C GLU A 122 -12.40 29.62 -2.13
N VAL A 123 -13.23 29.38 -3.12
CA VAL A 123 -14.63 29.78 -3.14
C VAL A 123 -15.50 28.81 -3.90
N ASN A 124 -16.77 28.73 -3.53
CA ASN A 124 -17.74 27.91 -4.25
C ASN A 124 -18.32 28.67 -5.43
N GLY A 125 -18.49 27.98 -6.57
CA GLY A 125 -19.07 28.54 -7.77
C GLY A 125 -19.92 27.54 -8.54
N VAL A 126 -20.54 28.01 -9.61
CA VAL A 126 -21.26 27.19 -10.58
C VAL A 126 -20.69 27.47 -11.96
N LEU A 127 -20.13 26.44 -12.61
CA LEU A 127 -19.77 26.48 -14.02
C LEU A 127 -20.96 26.07 -14.87
N ALA A 128 -21.25 26.87 -15.91
CA ALA A 128 -22.32 26.57 -16.84
C ALA A 128 -21.88 26.76 -18.31
N ARG A 129 -22.33 25.86 -19.16
CA ARG A 129 -22.31 25.99 -20.62
C ARG A 129 -23.62 25.48 -21.20
N ASP A 130 -24.23 26.31 -21.99
CA ASP A 130 -25.54 26.04 -22.59
C ASP A 130 -26.59 25.63 -21.54
N ASN A 131 -27.03 24.36 -21.58
CA ASN A 131 -28.02 23.82 -20.65
C ASN A 131 -27.43 23.00 -19.52
N ASN A 132 -26.09 22.85 -19.48
CA ASN A 132 -25.37 22.08 -18.47
C ASN A 132 -24.77 23.00 -17.40
N SER A 133 -24.97 22.68 -16.14
CA SER A 133 -24.35 23.39 -15.03
C SER A 133 -23.85 22.42 -13.97
N ARG A 134 -22.73 22.77 -13.32
CA ARG A 134 -22.09 21.98 -12.25
C ARG A 134 -21.58 22.91 -11.15
N ALA A 135 -21.83 22.50 -9.91
CA ALA A 135 -21.22 23.13 -8.76
C ALA A 135 -19.73 22.77 -8.70
N VAL A 136 -18.89 23.78 -8.50
CA VAL A 136 -17.42 23.63 -8.51
C VAL A 136 -16.79 24.36 -7.33
N LEU A 137 -15.65 23.86 -6.89
CA LEU A 137 -14.73 24.54 -6.00
C LEU A 137 -13.72 25.32 -6.84
N VAL A 138 -13.76 26.62 -6.75
CA VAL A 138 -12.89 27.50 -7.52
C VAL A 138 -11.70 27.90 -6.68
N ASN A 139 -10.52 27.58 -7.16
CA ASN A 139 -9.25 27.95 -6.55
C ASN A 139 -8.59 29.05 -7.38
N GLY A 140 -8.57 30.26 -6.86
CA GLY A 140 -7.74 31.34 -7.35
C GLY A 140 -6.32 31.19 -6.82
N ILE A 141 -5.35 30.89 -7.72
CA ILE A 141 -3.98 30.50 -7.37
C ILE A 141 -2.95 31.46 -7.94
N ASP A 142 -1.84 31.62 -7.23
CA ASP A 142 -0.61 32.13 -7.80
C ASP A 142 0.12 30.95 -8.47
N VAL A 143 0.22 30.98 -9.80
CA VAL A 143 0.68 29.86 -10.60
C VAL A 143 2.12 29.47 -10.26
N GLU A 144 3.02 30.42 -10.03
CA GLU A 144 4.43 30.16 -9.74
C GLU A 144 4.59 29.47 -8.38
N GLN A 145 3.88 29.93 -7.38
CA GLN A 145 3.90 29.34 -6.03
C GLN A 145 3.15 28.01 -5.97
N GLU A 146 2.04 27.88 -6.72
CA GLU A 146 1.27 26.65 -6.78
C GLU A 146 2.07 25.51 -7.41
N LEU A 147 2.87 25.77 -8.45
CA LEU A 147 3.75 24.75 -9.04
C LEU A 147 4.82 24.21 -8.07
N GLN A 148 5.16 24.98 -7.04
CA GLN A 148 6.05 24.52 -5.96
C GLN A 148 5.30 23.74 -4.87
N THR A 149 4.01 24.04 -4.71
CA THR A 149 3.19 23.52 -3.61
C THR A 149 2.37 22.29 -4.00
N SER A 150 1.97 22.18 -5.27
CA SER A 150 1.12 21.10 -5.80
C SER A 150 1.78 20.42 -6.99
N ALA A 151 1.53 19.11 -7.14
CA ALA A 151 1.93 18.33 -8.29
C ALA A 151 0.93 18.43 -9.47
N LEU A 152 -0.12 19.26 -9.37
CA LEU A 152 -1.19 19.34 -10.39
C LEU A 152 -0.65 19.56 -11.81
N GLY A 153 0.45 20.32 -11.96
CA GLY A 153 1.09 20.56 -13.25
C GLY A 153 1.52 19.27 -13.97
N SER A 154 1.83 18.19 -13.25
CA SER A 154 2.22 16.90 -13.84
C SER A 154 1.02 16.06 -14.33
N PHE A 155 -0.21 16.41 -13.92
CA PHE A 155 -1.45 15.72 -14.29
C PHE A 155 -2.18 16.39 -15.46
N MET A 156 -1.59 17.41 -16.09
CA MET A 156 -2.18 18.07 -17.25
C MET A 156 -2.23 17.13 -18.45
N GLN A 157 -3.43 16.91 -19.00
CA GLN A 157 -3.64 16.15 -20.24
C GLN A 157 -3.60 17.05 -21.48
N GLN A 158 -4.15 18.25 -21.36
CA GLN A 158 -4.21 19.24 -22.43
C GLN A 158 -3.95 20.63 -21.85
N GLY A 159 -3.21 21.46 -22.59
CA GLY A 159 -2.85 22.79 -22.13
C GLY A 159 -1.79 22.76 -21.02
N SER A 160 -1.72 23.82 -20.23
CA SER A 160 -0.80 23.95 -19.11
C SER A 160 -1.35 24.85 -18.01
N LEU A 161 -0.84 24.68 -16.77
CA LEU A 161 -1.21 25.57 -15.67
C LEU A 161 -0.69 27.00 -15.89
N GLN A 162 0.45 27.15 -16.57
CA GLN A 162 1.05 28.44 -16.92
C GLN A 162 0.15 29.27 -17.84
N ALA A 163 -0.70 28.62 -18.65
CA ALA A 163 -1.63 29.32 -19.54
C ALA A 163 -2.57 30.26 -18.78
N LEU A 164 -2.85 30.01 -17.48
CA LEU A 164 -3.63 30.89 -16.62
C LEU A 164 -3.05 32.32 -16.50
N THR A 165 -1.74 32.50 -16.72
CA THR A 165 -1.05 33.79 -16.64
C THR A 165 -0.89 34.48 -17.99
N GLU A 166 -1.08 33.75 -19.11
CA GLU A 166 -0.89 34.30 -20.46
C GLU A 166 -1.98 35.29 -20.86
N ARG A 167 -3.23 34.97 -20.47
CA ARG A 167 -4.40 35.81 -20.75
C ARG A 167 -5.31 35.87 -19.53
N ARG A 168 -6.10 36.94 -19.44
CA ARG A 168 -7.10 37.09 -18.38
C ARG A 168 -8.29 36.16 -18.60
N PHE A 169 -8.90 35.74 -17.51
CA PHE A 169 -10.10 34.91 -17.47
C PHE A 169 -9.91 33.54 -18.16
N GLN A 170 -8.81 32.89 -17.83
CA GLN A 170 -8.57 31.53 -18.21
C GLN A 170 -8.86 30.58 -17.06
N ILE A 171 -9.31 29.36 -17.39
CA ILE A 171 -9.69 28.33 -16.43
C ILE A 171 -9.04 26.99 -16.78
N VAL A 172 -8.56 26.30 -15.76
CA VAL A 172 -8.11 24.91 -15.84
C VAL A 172 -9.08 24.07 -15.04
N MET A 173 -9.55 22.96 -15.60
CA MET A 173 -10.56 22.08 -14.99
C MET A 173 -10.23 20.60 -15.13
N GLY A 174 -10.86 19.78 -14.30
CA GLY A 174 -10.72 18.35 -14.39
C GLY A 174 -11.39 17.74 -15.62
N HIS A 175 -10.86 16.61 -16.09
CA HIS A 175 -11.31 15.92 -17.28
C HIS A 175 -12.79 15.53 -17.23
N THR A 176 -13.23 14.99 -16.10
CA THR A 176 -14.63 14.56 -15.93
C THR A 176 -15.60 15.74 -15.97
N LEU A 177 -15.22 16.86 -15.36
CA LEU A 177 -16.01 18.11 -15.44
C LEU A 177 -16.10 18.62 -16.88
N ALA A 178 -14.99 18.62 -17.61
CA ALA A 178 -14.94 19.03 -19.01
C ALA A 178 -15.86 18.15 -19.89
N GLN A 179 -15.87 16.84 -19.69
CA GLN A 179 -16.79 15.92 -20.36
C GLN A 179 -18.26 16.20 -20.01
N GLN A 180 -18.58 16.40 -18.73
CA GLN A 180 -19.95 16.65 -18.30
C GLN A 180 -20.52 17.97 -18.83
N LEU A 181 -19.66 18.99 -18.99
CA LEU A 181 -20.03 20.27 -19.59
C LEU A 181 -19.98 20.25 -21.14
N GLY A 182 -19.36 19.22 -21.74
CA GLY A 182 -19.18 19.12 -23.18
C GLY A 182 -18.20 20.17 -23.72
N VAL A 183 -17.10 20.45 -22.97
CA VAL A 183 -16.10 21.48 -23.30
C VAL A 183 -14.74 20.87 -23.59
N GLY A 184 -13.99 21.52 -24.48
CA GLY A 184 -12.61 21.23 -24.78
C GLY A 184 -11.70 22.45 -24.61
N LEU A 185 -10.42 22.27 -24.92
CA LEU A 185 -9.43 23.36 -24.88
C LEU A 185 -9.85 24.52 -25.83
N GLY A 186 -9.84 25.73 -25.33
CA GLY A 186 -10.23 26.95 -26.08
C GLY A 186 -11.73 27.27 -26.06
N ASP A 187 -12.57 26.41 -25.50
CA ASP A 187 -14.00 26.68 -25.35
C ASP A 187 -14.30 27.67 -24.22
N ASP A 188 -15.41 28.37 -24.33
CA ASP A 188 -15.86 29.31 -23.30
C ASP A 188 -16.87 28.67 -22.34
N VAL A 189 -16.73 28.99 -21.05
CA VAL A 189 -17.63 28.63 -19.97
C VAL A 189 -18.00 29.84 -19.13
N ASN A 190 -19.20 29.86 -18.54
CA ASN A 190 -19.61 30.90 -17.63
C ASN A 190 -19.43 30.42 -16.18
N LEU A 191 -18.68 31.17 -15.39
CA LEU A 191 -18.50 30.94 -13.96
C LEU A 191 -19.38 31.95 -13.19
N TYR A 192 -20.26 31.40 -12.34
CA TYR A 192 -21.12 32.11 -11.44
C TYR A 192 -20.58 31.99 -10.02
N SER A 193 -20.40 33.14 -9.35
CA SER A 193 -20.12 33.17 -7.92
C SER A 193 -21.40 32.88 -7.14
N LEU A 194 -21.29 32.07 -6.07
CA LEU A 194 -22.38 31.85 -5.13
C LEU A 194 -22.50 32.97 -4.09
N ASP A 195 -21.51 33.85 -3.97
CA ASP A 195 -21.58 35.01 -3.13
C ASP A 195 -22.58 36.00 -3.73
N ILE A 196 -23.69 36.17 -3.02
CA ILE A 196 -24.76 37.11 -3.40
C ILE A 196 -24.18 38.50 -3.24
N SER A 197 -24.12 39.25 -4.34
CA SER A 197 -23.82 40.69 -4.28
C SER A 197 -24.82 41.37 -3.32
N ILE A 198 -24.30 42.07 -2.29
CA ILE A 198 -25.08 42.78 -1.31
C ILE A 198 -25.71 44.03 -1.97
N ASN A 199 -26.35 43.86 -3.10
CA ASN A 199 -27.21 44.88 -3.66
C ASN A 199 -28.65 44.54 -3.26
N PRO A 200 -29.22 45.21 -2.27
CA PRO A 200 -30.56 44.90 -1.77
C PRO A 200 -31.66 45.04 -2.84
N ILE A 201 -31.38 45.69 -3.97
CA ILE A 201 -32.34 45.93 -5.05
C ILE A 201 -32.35 44.84 -6.10
N ALA A 202 -31.22 44.15 -6.34
CA ALA A 202 -31.12 43.03 -7.27
C ALA A 202 -29.97 42.10 -6.85
N PRO A 203 -30.22 41.04 -6.07
CA PRO A 203 -29.23 40.06 -5.71
C PRO A 203 -28.93 39.13 -6.92
N LEU A 204 -28.15 39.64 -7.89
CA LEU A 204 -27.74 38.84 -9.03
C LEU A 204 -26.34 38.24 -8.73
N PRO A 205 -26.14 36.93 -8.97
CA PRO A 205 -24.84 36.36 -8.87
C PRO A 205 -23.86 37.02 -9.85
N VAL A 206 -22.65 37.27 -9.41
CA VAL A 206 -21.61 37.77 -10.31
C VAL A 206 -21.24 36.65 -11.28
N GLN A 207 -21.28 36.93 -12.57
CA GLN A 207 -20.90 36.00 -13.60
C GLN A 207 -19.75 36.56 -14.41
N ARG A 208 -18.85 35.65 -14.84
CA ARG A 208 -17.76 35.95 -15.79
C ARG A 208 -17.59 34.81 -16.78
N ARG A 209 -17.22 35.15 -18.00
CA ARG A 209 -16.84 34.18 -19.03
C ARG A 209 -15.38 33.90 -18.88
N PHE A 210 -15.05 32.60 -18.89
CA PHE A 210 -13.70 32.06 -18.86
C PHE A 210 -13.48 31.16 -20.06
N THR A 211 -12.23 31.16 -20.60
CA THR A 211 -11.83 30.27 -21.68
C THR A 211 -11.03 29.10 -21.10
N VAL A 212 -11.32 27.88 -21.50
CA VAL A 212 -10.62 26.67 -21.04
C VAL A 212 -9.20 26.66 -21.56
N ALA A 213 -8.23 26.82 -20.65
CA ALA A 213 -6.80 26.89 -20.95
C ALA A 213 -6.08 25.56 -20.69
N GLY A 214 -6.71 24.65 -19.96
CA GLY A 214 -6.15 23.33 -19.70
C GLY A 214 -7.15 22.38 -19.07
N ILE A 215 -6.89 21.10 -19.29
CA ILE A 215 -7.65 20.00 -18.75
C ILE A 215 -6.65 19.04 -18.07
N TYR A 216 -6.90 18.76 -16.79
CA TYR A 216 -6.11 17.81 -16.03
C TYR A 216 -6.92 16.54 -15.68
N ARG A 217 -6.22 15.45 -15.35
CA ARG A 217 -6.80 14.21 -14.85
C ARG A 217 -5.95 13.65 -13.73
N VAL A 218 -6.48 13.67 -12.52
CA VAL A 218 -5.85 13.11 -11.32
C VAL A 218 -6.28 11.65 -11.12
N GLY A 219 -7.48 11.31 -11.57
CA GLY A 219 -8.06 9.97 -11.43
C GLY A 219 -8.99 9.84 -10.21
N THR A 220 -9.29 10.92 -9.48
CA THR A 220 -10.28 10.92 -8.41
C THR A 220 -11.50 11.71 -8.84
N GLN A 221 -12.69 11.13 -8.67
CA GLN A 221 -13.94 11.75 -9.06
C GLN A 221 -14.12 13.13 -8.42
N GLU A 222 -13.81 13.27 -7.11
CA GLU A 222 -13.98 14.52 -6.40
C GLU A 222 -13.12 15.66 -6.98
N LEU A 223 -11.87 15.39 -7.36
CA LEU A 223 -10.99 16.41 -7.93
C LEU A 223 -11.32 16.66 -9.40
N ASP A 224 -11.54 15.60 -10.18
CA ASP A 224 -11.78 15.72 -11.62
C ASP A 224 -13.17 16.27 -11.98
N GLU A 225 -14.16 16.19 -11.07
CA GLU A 225 -15.50 16.71 -11.29
C GLU A 225 -15.76 18.10 -10.67
N ARG A 226 -15.03 18.47 -9.62
CA ARG A 226 -15.43 19.63 -8.82
C ARG A 226 -14.39 20.73 -8.73
N LEU A 227 -13.11 20.42 -8.90
CA LEU A 227 -12.04 21.37 -8.69
C LEU A 227 -11.70 22.11 -10.00
N VAL A 228 -11.66 23.43 -9.92
CA VAL A 228 -11.22 24.29 -11.01
C VAL A 228 -10.20 25.31 -10.52
N MET A 229 -9.24 25.63 -11.38
CA MET A 229 -8.18 26.59 -11.11
C MET A 229 -8.33 27.79 -12.02
N ILE A 230 -8.21 29.00 -11.45
CA ILE A 230 -8.13 30.26 -12.16
C ILE A 230 -6.96 31.09 -11.61
N ALA A 231 -6.48 32.06 -12.34
CA ALA A 231 -5.47 32.97 -11.83
C ALA A 231 -6.03 33.78 -10.64
N LEU A 232 -5.23 33.94 -9.59
CA LEU A 232 -5.61 34.68 -8.39
C LEU A 232 -6.16 36.09 -8.66
N PRO A 233 -5.54 36.91 -9.56
CA PRO A 233 -6.10 38.23 -9.91
C PRO A 233 -7.48 38.13 -10.58
N ASP A 234 -7.79 37.06 -11.28
CA ASP A 234 -9.08 36.85 -11.93
C ASP A 234 -10.15 36.41 -10.93
N ALA A 235 -9.77 35.57 -9.92
CA ALA A 235 -10.64 35.23 -8.79
C ALA A 235 -10.99 36.48 -7.98
N GLN A 236 -10.00 37.30 -7.64
CA GLN A 236 -10.19 38.56 -6.94
C GLN A 236 -11.11 39.54 -7.70
N ALA A 237 -10.95 39.61 -9.04
CA ALA A 237 -11.83 40.43 -9.89
C ALA A 237 -13.26 39.89 -9.95
N LEU A 238 -13.45 38.55 -9.92
CA LEU A 238 -14.77 37.90 -9.90
C LEU A 238 -15.53 38.23 -8.63
N TYR A 239 -14.84 38.20 -7.49
CA TYR A 239 -15.44 38.46 -6.18
C TYR A 239 -15.42 39.95 -5.77
N ARG A 240 -14.89 40.84 -6.65
CA ARG A 240 -14.78 42.29 -6.43
C ARG A 240 -14.02 42.68 -5.17
N GLU A 241 -13.16 41.86 -4.70
CA GLU A 241 -12.32 42.09 -3.53
C GLU A 241 -10.84 42.01 -3.91
N PRO A 242 -10.22 43.14 -4.31
CA PRO A 242 -8.82 43.20 -4.62
C PRO A 242 -7.99 42.86 -3.38
N GLN A 243 -6.97 42.04 -3.58
CA GLN A 243 -6.05 41.56 -2.53
C GLN A 243 -6.64 40.63 -1.47
N ARG A 244 -7.82 40.03 -1.69
CA ARG A 244 -8.37 39.02 -0.79
C ARG A 244 -7.72 37.66 -1.03
N PHE A 245 -7.31 37.04 0.05
CA PHE A 245 -7.02 35.62 0.16
C PHE A 245 -7.83 35.08 1.33
N ASN A 246 -8.20 33.82 1.31
CA ASN A 246 -8.85 33.18 2.45
C ASN A 246 -8.10 31.92 2.92
N GLY A 247 -6.99 31.60 2.27
CA GLY A 247 -6.16 30.47 2.63
C GLY A 247 -4.70 30.60 2.22
N LEU A 248 -3.86 29.88 2.95
CA LEU A 248 -2.46 29.64 2.64
C LEU A 248 -2.24 28.14 2.59
N ARG A 249 -1.92 27.61 1.42
CA ARG A 249 -1.61 26.20 1.20
C ARG A 249 -0.19 25.94 1.62
N LEU A 250 0.04 24.77 2.22
CA LEU A 250 1.33 24.33 2.71
C LEU A 250 1.72 23.02 2.07
N ARG A 251 2.97 22.92 1.61
CA ARG A 251 3.62 21.67 1.24
C ARG A 251 4.64 21.31 2.30
N THR A 252 4.60 20.07 2.75
CA THR A 252 5.52 19.53 3.77
C THR A 252 6.43 18.47 3.15
N ASN A 253 7.57 18.19 3.78
CA ASN A 253 8.50 17.15 3.35
C ASN A 253 7.92 15.74 3.50
N ASP A 254 7.04 15.52 4.49
CA ASP A 254 6.33 14.25 4.68
C ASP A 254 4.84 14.53 4.86
N VAL A 255 4.05 14.08 3.89
CA VAL A 255 2.59 14.24 3.89
C VAL A 255 1.92 13.47 5.03
N LEU A 256 2.50 12.33 5.45
CA LEU A 256 1.93 11.52 6.54
C LEU A 256 2.25 12.11 7.91
N ALA A 257 3.38 12.81 8.04
CA ALA A 257 3.79 13.46 9.28
C ALA A 257 3.18 14.85 9.46
N VAL A 258 2.28 15.30 8.57
CA VAL A 258 1.67 16.64 8.62
C VAL A 258 1.04 16.99 9.97
N ASN A 259 0.51 16.00 10.68
CA ASN A 259 -0.08 16.21 12.00
C ASN A 259 0.94 16.63 13.08
N SER A 260 2.23 16.31 12.90
CA SER A 260 3.29 16.77 13.79
C SER A 260 3.55 18.27 13.67
N LEU A 261 3.22 18.87 12.52
CA LEU A 261 3.35 20.31 12.28
C LEU A 261 2.19 21.10 12.84
N ARG A 262 1.13 20.43 13.31
CA ARG A 262 -0.08 21.10 13.81
C ARG A 262 0.23 22.02 14.99
N ALA A 263 0.97 21.56 15.99
CA ALA A 263 1.31 22.38 17.15
C ALA A 263 2.23 23.56 16.79
N PRO A 264 3.37 23.37 16.09
CA PRO A 264 4.25 24.49 15.72
C PRO A 264 3.56 25.55 14.86
N VAL A 265 2.70 25.11 13.91
CA VAL A 265 1.95 26.05 13.05
C VAL A 265 0.87 26.77 13.86
N GLN A 266 0.09 26.05 14.69
CA GLN A 266 -1.00 26.62 15.48
C GLN A 266 -0.50 27.69 16.47
N GLU A 267 0.70 27.55 17.03
CA GLU A 267 1.34 28.54 17.90
C GLU A 267 1.66 29.86 17.17
N GLN A 268 1.87 29.82 15.87
CA GLN A 268 2.16 30.98 15.04
C GLN A 268 0.88 31.65 14.52
N LEU A 269 -0.29 30.99 14.61
CA LEU A 269 -1.53 31.48 14.04
C LEU A 269 -2.17 32.54 14.93
N PRO A 270 -2.56 33.70 14.36
CA PRO A 270 -3.37 34.67 15.06
C PRO A 270 -4.77 34.11 15.39
N GLN A 271 -5.50 34.81 16.27
CA GLN A 271 -6.90 34.49 16.57
C GLN A 271 -7.76 34.57 15.29
N GLY A 272 -8.67 33.61 15.11
CA GLY A 272 -9.54 33.52 13.94
C GLY A 272 -8.93 32.70 12.77
N PHE A 273 -7.65 32.30 12.88
CA PHE A 273 -7.02 31.41 11.92
C PHE A 273 -7.00 29.98 12.45
N TYR A 274 -7.18 29.02 11.54
CA TYR A 274 -7.11 27.60 11.87
C TYR A 274 -6.36 26.83 10.79
N LEU A 275 -5.67 25.78 11.23
CA LEU A 275 -4.96 24.86 10.35
C LEU A 275 -5.85 23.67 10.04
N GLN A 276 -6.13 23.45 8.77
CA GLN A 276 -6.71 22.23 8.26
C GLN A 276 -5.64 21.40 7.59
N THR A 277 -5.60 20.11 7.89
CA THR A 277 -4.69 19.14 7.26
C THR A 277 -5.48 18.24 6.33
N TRP A 278 -4.82 17.63 5.34
CA TRP A 278 -5.45 16.69 4.45
C TRP A 278 -6.18 15.55 5.19
N THR A 279 -5.72 15.21 6.40
CA THR A 279 -6.36 14.17 7.23
C THR A 279 -7.77 14.56 7.71
N GLN A 280 -8.13 15.83 7.70
CA GLN A 280 -9.49 16.27 8.03
C GLN A 280 -10.44 16.16 6.83
N TRP A 281 -9.93 16.31 5.61
CA TRP A 281 -10.75 16.21 4.40
C TRP A 281 -10.85 14.76 3.89
N PHE A 282 -9.73 14.05 3.91
CA PHE A 282 -9.60 12.69 3.33
C PHE A 282 -9.24 11.63 4.36
N GLY A 283 -9.12 11.98 5.65
CA GLY A 283 -8.66 11.09 6.71
C GLY A 283 -9.53 9.84 6.85
N ALA A 284 -10.84 9.98 6.73
CA ALA A 284 -11.77 8.84 6.80
C ALA A 284 -11.49 7.83 5.67
N ILE A 285 -11.18 8.29 4.46
CA ILE A 285 -10.83 7.42 3.33
C ILE A 285 -9.49 6.74 3.60
N TYR A 286 -8.50 7.49 4.06
CA TYR A 286 -7.18 6.95 4.38
C TYR A 286 -7.22 5.95 5.55
N GLU A 287 -7.96 6.26 6.61
CA GLU A 287 -8.17 5.34 7.75
C GLU A 287 -8.88 4.06 7.31
N ASN A 288 -9.89 4.14 6.43
CA ASN A 288 -10.54 2.96 5.86
C ASN A 288 -9.58 2.11 5.03
N ILE A 289 -8.68 2.72 4.26
CA ILE A 289 -7.64 2.01 3.51
C ILE A 289 -6.68 1.30 4.47
N GLN A 290 -6.22 1.97 5.53
CA GLN A 290 -5.33 1.38 6.54
C GLN A 290 -6.01 0.26 7.33
N LEU A 291 -7.28 0.43 7.69
CA LEU A 291 -8.08 -0.61 8.33
C LEU A 291 -8.24 -1.83 7.41
N SER A 292 -8.57 -1.62 6.14
CA SER A 292 -8.67 -2.68 5.14
C SER A 292 -7.34 -3.43 4.99
N ARG A 293 -6.22 -2.71 4.92
CA ARG A 293 -4.87 -3.29 4.90
C ARG A 293 -4.60 -4.17 6.11
N THR A 294 -4.96 -3.70 7.30
CA THR A 294 -4.78 -4.45 8.55
C THR A 294 -5.63 -5.73 8.55
N ILE A 295 -6.90 -5.64 8.16
CA ILE A 295 -7.81 -6.80 8.10
C ILE A 295 -7.32 -7.82 7.07
N VAL A 296 -7.00 -7.38 5.86
CA VAL A 296 -6.49 -8.25 4.79
C VAL A 296 -5.17 -8.89 5.22
N GLY A 297 -4.25 -8.11 5.80
CA GLY A 297 -2.99 -8.61 6.35
C GLY A 297 -3.21 -9.70 7.40
N PHE A 298 -4.14 -9.51 8.33
CA PHE A 298 -4.52 -10.52 9.32
C PHE A 298 -5.07 -11.80 8.68
N LEU A 299 -5.96 -11.69 7.69
CA LEU A 299 -6.52 -12.84 6.98
C LEU A 299 -5.43 -13.62 6.22
N LEU A 300 -4.47 -12.92 5.62
CA LEU A 300 -3.35 -13.54 4.92
C LEU A 300 -2.41 -14.27 5.90
N TRP A 301 -2.14 -13.71 7.07
CA TRP A 301 -1.39 -14.40 8.12
C TRP A 301 -2.14 -15.63 8.65
N LEU A 302 -3.47 -15.57 8.73
CA LEU A 302 -4.28 -16.76 9.04
C LEU A 302 -4.12 -17.86 7.98
N LEU A 303 -4.07 -17.49 6.69
CA LEU A 303 -3.81 -18.44 5.61
C LEU A 303 -2.44 -19.12 5.76
N VAL A 304 -1.39 -18.38 6.13
CA VAL A 304 -0.05 -18.92 6.41
C VAL A 304 -0.09 -19.84 7.65
N ALA A 305 -0.85 -19.47 8.68
CA ALA A 305 -1.03 -20.32 9.86
C ALA A 305 -1.71 -21.66 9.54
N VAL A 306 -2.70 -21.66 8.65
CA VAL A 306 -3.34 -22.90 8.15
C VAL A 306 -2.31 -23.77 7.38
N ALA A 307 -1.47 -23.16 6.56
CA ALA A 307 -0.40 -23.88 5.87
C ALA A 307 0.63 -24.46 6.86
N ALA A 308 0.99 -23.71 7.91
CA ALA A 308 1.84 -24.20 8.99
C ALA A 308 1.19 -25.37 9.79
N PHE A 309 -0.13 -25.32 9.99
CA PHE A 309 -0.86 -26.44 10.58
C PHE A 309 -0.80 -27.70 9.70
N ASN A 310 -0.93 -27.57 8.39
CA ASN A 310 -0.71 -28.68 7.45
C ASN A 310 0.70 -29.27 7.57
N LEU A 311 1.71 -28.45 7.85
CA LEU A 311 3.07 -28.91 8.13
C LEU A 311 3.13 -29.78 9.39
N VAL A 312 2.42 -29.40 10.48
CA VAL A 312 2.32 -30.20 11.71
C VAL A 312 1.78 -31.59 11.38
N VAL A 313 0.65 -31.66 10.66
CA VAL A 313 0.00 -32.92 10.30
C VAL A 313 0.92 -33.78 9.44
N SER A 314 1.56 -33.19 8.45
CA SER A 314 2.52 -33.85 7.57
C SER A 314 3.71 -34.43 8.35
N LEU A 315 4.33 -33.64 9.24
CA LEU A 315 5.44 -34.10 10.07
C LEU A 315 5.03 -35.20 11.05
N ILE A 316 3.84 -35.15 11.65
CA ILE A 316 3.32 -36.23 12.52
C ILE A 316 3.20 -37.52 11.72
N MET A 317 2.70 -37.45 10.49
CA MET A 317 2.55 -38.61 9.61
C MET A 317 3.93 -39.18 9.22
N ILE A 318 4.89 -38.33 8.89
CA ILE A 318 6.27 -38.72 8.61
C ILE A 318 6.92 -39.41 9.83
N VAL A 319 6.75 -38.84 11.04
CA VAL A 319 7.24 -39.43 12.28
C VAL A 319 6.63 -40.81 12.51
N ARG A 320 5.35 -40.99 12.22
CA ARG A 320 4.65 -42.27 12.37
C ARG A 320 5.18 -43.33 11.38
N ASP A 321 5.38 -42.93 10.14
CA ASP A 321 5.92 -43.81 9.08
C ASP A 321 7.37 -44.19 9.34
N LYS A 322 8.15 -43.26 9.91
CA LYS A 322 9.59 -43.46 10.19
C LYS A 322 9.89 -44.00 11.61
N ARG A 323 8.91 -44.56 12.31
CA ARG A 323 9.07 -45.08 13.68
C ARG A 323 10.16 -46.14 13.76
N SER A 324 10.22 -47.09 12.79
CA SER A 324 11.23 -48.14 12.73
C SER A 324 12.63 -47.56 12.56
N ASP A 325 12.79 -46.61 11.62
CA ASP A 325 14.06 -45.93 11.38
C ASP A 325 14.54 -45.15 12.64
N ILE A 326 13.60 -44.49 13.33
CA ILE A 326 13.88 -43.79 14.59
C ILE A 326 14.32 -44.80 15.69
N ALA A 327 13.66 -45.95 15.79
CA ALA A 327 14.02 -46.98 16.76
C ALA A 327 15.42 -47.50 16.52
N ILE A 328 15.79 -47.80 15.26
CA ILE A 328 17.16 -48.25 14.89
C ILE A 328 18.19 -47.14 15.26
N LEU A 329 17.94 -45.88 14.93
CA LEU A 329 18.84 -44.80 15.31
C LEU A 329 19.04 -44.70 16.83
N ARG A 330 17.96 -44.90 17.60
CA ARG A 330 18.02 -44.88 19.07
C ARG A 330 18.76 -46.08 19.66
N THR A 331 18.60 -47.26 19.09
CA THR A 331 19.39 -48.47 19.52
C THR A 331 20.88 -48.31 19.18
N MET A 332 21.21 -47.56 18.12
CA MET A 332 22.59 -47.20 17.76
C MET A 332 23.16 -46.04 18.65
N GLY A 333 22.42 -45.54 19.65
CA GLY A 333 22.89 -44.55 20.61
C GLY A 333 22.48 -43.09 20.31
N ALA A 334 21.60 -42.84 19.35
CA ALA A 334 21.12 -41.49 19.10
C ALA A 334 20.28 -40.98 20.29
N SER A 335 20.63 -39.79 20.82
CA SER A 335 19.89 -39.20 21.93
C SER A 335 18.51 -38.67 21.48
N PRO A 336 17.51 -38.57 22.38
CA PRO A 336 16.22 -37.98 22.07
C PRO A 336 16.35 -36.57 21.46
N GLY A 337 17.29 -35.76 21.95
CA GLY A 337 17.59 -34.44 21.42
C GLY A 337 18.10 -34.44 19.99
N THR A 338 18.86 -35.49 19.60
CA THR A 338 19.30 -35.63 18.20
C THR A 338 18.11 -35.90 17.28
N ILE A 339 17.20 -36.78 17.68
CA ILE A 339 15.97 -37.07 16.93
C ILE A 339 15.11 -35.79 16.79
N ALA A 340 14.89 -35.08 17.90
CA ALA A 340 14.13 -33.79 17.86
C ALA A 340 14.75 -32.79 16.86
N ARG A 341 16.07 -32.62 16.86
CA ARG A 341 16.79 -31.74 15.93
C ARG A 341 16.61 -32.15 14.47
N ILE A 342 16.58 -33.44 14.16
CA ILE A 342 16.37 -33.95 12.78
C ILE A 342 15.01 -33.45 12.27
N PHE A 343 13.93 -33.59 13.05
CA PHE A 343 12.60 -33.19 12.64
C PHE A 343 12.39 -31.67 12.67
N LEU A 344 13.03 -30.95 13.58
CA LEU A 344 13.06 -29.48 13.56
C LEU A 344 13.74 -28.96 12.30
N LEU A 345 14.91 -29.53 11.94
CA LEU A 345 15.62 -29.16 10.71
C LEU A 345 14.82 -29.51 9.47
N GLN A 346 14.11 -30.65 9.47
CA GLN A 346 13.26 -31.05 8.36
C GLN A 346 12.10 -30.05 8.17
N GLY A 347 11.42 -29.66 9.24
CA GLY A 347 10.36 -28.63 9.15
C GLY A 347 10.88 -27.28 8.70
N CYS A 348 12.05 -26.87 9.18
CA CYS A 348 12.71 -25.66 8.74
C CYS A 348 13.09 -25.70 7.24
N LEU A 349 13.59 -26.84 6.74
CA LEU A 349 13.88 -27.03 5.33
C LEU A 349 12.63 -26.97 4.45
N ILE A 350 11.53 -27.63 4.87
CA ILE A 350 10.25 -27.56 4.17
C ILE A 350 9.76 -26.10 4.15
N GLY A 351 9.85 -25.41 5.27
CA GLY A 351 9.52 -23.99 5.38
C GLY A 351 10.34 -23.11 4.45
N LEU A 352 11.64 -23.33 4.40
CA LEU A 352 12.59 -22.56 3.59
C LEU A 352 12.36 -22.80 2.09
N VAL A 353 12.15 -24.05 1.67
CA VAL A 353 11.86 -24.39 0.27
C VAL A 353 10.49 -23.84 -0.14
N GLY A 354 9.45 -24.04 0.70
CA GLY A 354 8.12 -23.53 0.43
C GLY A 354 8.07 -22.00 0.37
N ALA A 355 8.70 -21.32 1.34
CA ALA A 355 8.82 -19.88 1.34
C ALA A 355 9.61 -19.37 0.12
N GLY A 356 10.73 -20.00 -0.24
CA GLY A 356 11.54 -19.62 -1.40
C GLY A 356 10.77 -19.74 -2.73
N ILE A 357 10.06 -20.86 -2.93
CA ILE A 357 9.21 -21.06 -4.12
C ILE A 357 8.07 -20.04 -4.12
N GLY A 358 7.40 -19.86 -2.98
CA GLY A 358 6.29 -18.92 -2.83
C GLY A 358 6.72 -17.47 -3.05
N LEU A 359 7.88 -17.09 -2.54
CA LEU A 359 8.46 -15.77 -2.73
C LEU A 359 8.78 -15.51 -4.20
N PHE A 360 9.43 -16.47 -4.88
CA PHE A 360 9.73 -16.34 -6.31
C PHE A 360 8.45 -16.22 -7.14
N ALA A 361 7.48 -17.11 -6.91
CA ALA A 361 6.20 -17.11 -7.62
C ALA A 361 5.38 -15.85 -7.30
N GLY A 362 5.31 -15.45 -6.03
CA GLY A 362 4.60 -14.25 -5.60
C GLY A 362 5.21 -12.97 -6.13
N SER A 363 6.55 -12.86 -6.14
CA SER A 363 7.22 -11.70 -6.74
C SER A 363 6.98 -11.63 -8.25
N LEU A 364 7.02 -12.77 -8.95
CA LEU A 364 6.73 -12.82 -10.38
C LEU A 364 5.27 -12.42 -10.67
N LEU A 365 4.33 -12.90 -9.87
CA LEU A 365 2.92 -12.50 -9.98
C LEU A 365 2.75 -11.01 -9.68
N ALA A 366 3.34 -10.50 -8.62
CA ALA A 366 3.26 -9.10 -8.23
C ALA A 366 3.79 -8.15 -9.32
N LEU A 367 4.90 -8.49 -9.96
CA LEU A 367 5.47 -7.70 -11.06
C LEU A 367 4.59 -7.68 -12.32
N ASN A 368 3.77 -8.70 -12.51
CA ASN A 368 2.92 -8.83 -13.71
C ASN A 368 1.43 -8.67 -13.40
N VAL A 369 1.04 -8.38 -12.16
CA VAL A 369 -0.37 -8.36 -11.75
C VAL A 369 -1.20 -7.34 -12.55
N SER A 370 -0.66 -6.16 -12.84
CA SER A 370 -1.33 -5.13 -13.64
C SER A 370 -1.62 -5.63 -15.07
N SER A 371 -0.64 -6.28 -15.71
CA SER A 371 -0.80 -6.85 -17.05
C SER A 371 -1.77 -8.02 -17.07
N LEU A 372 -1.70 -8.89 -16.06
CA LEU A 372 -2.60 -10.04 -15.92
C LEU A 372 -4.04 -9.57 -15.69
N PHE A 373 -4.22 -8.52 -14.89
CA PHE A 373 -5.52 -7.94 -14.61
C PHE A 373 -6.13 -7.30 -15.87
N ALA A 374 -5.35 -6.51 -16.63
CA ALA A 374 -5.79 -5.93 -17.90
C ALA A 374 -6.18 -7.01 -18.94
N LEU A 375 -5.43 -8.12 -18.98
CA LEU A 375 -5.73 -9.26 -19.85
C LEU A 375 -7.03 -9.95 -19.43
N PHE A 376 -7.29 -10.05 -18.14
CA PHE A 376 -8.53 -10.60 -17.59
C PHE A 376 -9.74 -9.72 -17.92
N GLU A 377 -9.61 -8.39 -17.78
CA GLU A 377 -10.67 -7.43 -18.17
C GLU A 377 -11.00 -7.52 -19.67
N GLN A 378 -9.97 -7.60 -20.52
CA GLN A 378 -10.16 -7.79 -21.96
C GLN A 378 -10.90 -9.10 -22.29
N TRP A 379 -10.59 -10.18 -21.58
CA TRP A 379 -11.20 -11.48 -21.79
C TRP A 379 -12.62 -11.56 -21.23
N SER A 380 -12.88 -10.95 -20.07
CA SER A 380 -14.21 -10.95 -19.42
C SER A 380 -15.18 -9.95 -20.03
N GLY A 381 -14.69 -8.94 -20.77
CA GLY A 381 -15.48 -7.85 -21.34
C GLY A 381 -16.12 -6.91 -20.31
N THR A 382 -15.71 -7.02 -19.03
CA THR A 382 -16.20 -6.18 -17.93
C THR A 382 -15.06 -5.36 -17.36
N GLN A 383 -15.22 -4.06 -17.28
CA GLN A 383 -14.33 -3.19 -16.52
C GLN A 383 -14.64 -3.34 -15.03
N LEU A 384 -13.74 -4.00 -14.29
CA LEU A 384 -13.88 -4.23 -12.85
C LEU A 384 -13.42 -3.02 -12.04
N LEU A 385 -12.41 -2.31 -12.54
CA LEU A 385 -11.95 -1.05 -11.98
C LEU A 385 -12.42 0.07 -12.92
N SER A 386 -13.51 0.74 -12.53
CA SER A 386 -13.93 1.96 -13.21
C SER A 386 -13.32 3.16 -12.50
N ALA A 387 -12.75 4.09 -13.25
CA ALA A 387 -12.23 5.36 -12.75
C ALA A 387 -13.30 6.20 -11.98
N ASP A 388 -14.58 5.84 -12.15
CA ASP A 388 -15.70 6.47 -11.45
C ASP A 388 -15.81 6.07 -9.98
N VAL A 389 -15.24 4.92 -9.58
CA VAL A 389 -15.37 4.36 -8.23
C VAL A 389 -14.02 4.29 -7.51
N TYR A 390 -12.95 4.05 -8.26
CA TYR A 390 -11.60 3.90 -7.71
C TYR A 390 -10.67 5.00 -8.23
N PRO A 391 -9.73 5.49 -7.40
CA PRO A 391 -8.79 6.55 -7.80
C PRO A 391 -7.78 6.12 -8.86
N VAL A 392 -7.85 4.89 -9.35
CA VAL A 392 -6.96 4.31 -10.35
C VAL A 392 -7.72 3.36 -11.28
N ASP A 393 -7.41 3.41 -12.57
CA ASP A 393 -7.96 2.58 -13.63
C ASP A 393 -7.11 1.33 -13.95
N PHE A 394 -6.08 1.06 -13.16
CA PHE A 394 -5.22 -0.12 -13.22
C PHE A 394 -4.94 -0.67 -11.83
N LEU A 395 -4.49 -1.91 -11.73
CA LEU A 395 -4.12 -2.52 -10.45
C LEU A 395 -2.64 -2.22 -10.14
N PRO A 396 -2.34 -1.22 -9.28
CA PRO A 396 -0.97 -0.87 -8.96
C PRO A 396 -0.32 -1.96 -8.10
N SER A 397 0.99 -2.14 -8.25
CA SER A 397 1.76 -3.11 -7.47
C SER A 397 3.15 -2.55 -7.15
N GLN A 398 3.56 -2.65 -5.89
CA GLN A 398 4.88 -2.24 -5.43
C GLN A 398 5.47 -3.28 -4.49
N LEU A 399 6.55 -3.95 -4.92
CA LEU A 399 7.30 -4.86 -4.08
C LEU A 399 8.20 -4.08 -3.13
N MET A 400 7.99 -4.26 -1.82
CA MET A 400 8.86 -3.71 -0.78
C MET A 400 9.76 -4.83 -0.22
N LEU A 401 11.06 -4.55 -0.13
CA LEU A 401 12.04 -5.49 0.43
C LEU A 401 11.75 -5.80 1.91
N SER A 402 11.24 -4.81 2.65
CA SER A 402 10.80 -4.96 4.05
C SER A 402 9.75 -6.07 4.21
N ASP A 403 8.76 -6.11 3.31
CA ASP A 403 7.67 -7.09 3.37
C ASP A 403 8.18 -8.49 3.02
N ILE A 404 9.04 -8.59 2.01
CA ILE A 404 9.70 -9.84 1.63
C ILE A 404 10.45 -10.42 2.84
N VAL A 405 11.27 -9.61 3.51
CA VAL A 405 12.05 -10.03 4.68
C VAL A 405 11.12 -10.38 5.85
N ALA A 406 10.11 -9.56 6.13
CA ALA A 406 9.14 -9.81 7.20
C ALA A 406 8.37 -11.12 6.98
N VAL A 407 7.90 -11.38 5.75
CA VAL A 407 7.19 -12.60 5.39
C VAL A 407 8.12 -13.82 5.50
N CYS A 408 9.35 -13.74 5.00
CA CYS A 408 10.32 -14.83 5.12
C CYS A 408 10.60 -15.19 6.58
N ILE A 409 10.88 -14.20 7.41
CA ILE A 409 11.14 -14.41 8.85
C ILE A 409 9.91 -14.98 9.52
N GLY A 410 8.75 -14.40 9.30
CA GLY A 410 7.50 -14.83 9.92
C GLY A 410 7.12 -16.27 9.54
N VAL A 411 7.24 -16.64 8.27
CA VAL A 411 6.99 -18.01 7.80
C VAL A 411 7.98 -19.00 8.40
N LEU A 412 9.26 -18.66 8.46
CA LEU A 412 10.28 -19.53 9.08
C LEU A 412 10.02 -19.74 10.56
N VAL A 413 9.66 -18.67 11.30
CA VAL A 413 9.29 -18.76 12.71
C VAL A 413 8.07 -19.64 12.89
N LEU A 414 7.01 -19.47 12.10
CA LEU A 414 5.81 -20.30 12.14
C LEU A 414 6.12 -21.77 11.83
N CYS A 415 6.93 -22.06 10.81
CA CYS A 415 7.33 -23.41 10.48
C CYS A 415 8.17 -24.06 11.59
N LEU A 416 9.04 -23.29 12.24
CA LEU A 416 9.84 -23.76 13.36
C LEU A 416 8.95 -24.07 14.56
N LEU A 417 8.01 -23.20 14.92
CA LEU A 417 7.05 -23.43 15.98
C LEU A 417 6.15 -24.65 15.68
N ALA A 418 5.64 -24.75 14.46
CA ALA A 418 4.83 -25.87 14.00
C ALA A 418 5.58 -27.22 14.10
N SER A 419 6.90 -27.20 13.89
CA SER A 419 7.75 -28.41 13.94
C SER A 419 8.08 -28.86 15.36
N VAL A 420 7.91 -28.03 16.40
CA VAL A 420 8.26 -28.36 17.79
C VAL A 420 7.48 -29.58 18.30
N TYR A 421 6.17 -29.57 18.10
CA TYR A 421 5.31 -30.66 18.60
C TYR A 421 5.61 -32.02 17.94
N PRO A 422 5.71 -32.14 16.60
CA PRO A 422 6.11 -33.37 15.95
C PRO A 422 7.51 -33.84 16.35
N ALA A 423 8.47 -32.92 16.47
CA ALA A 423 9.83 -33.22 16.89
C ALA A 423 9.91 -33.77 18.31
N TRP A 424 9.15 -33.17 19.25
CA TRP A 424 9.05 -33.65 20.61
C TRP A 424 8.41 -35.06 20.66
N ARG A 425 7.37 -35.30 19.86
CA ARG A 425 6.73 -36.62 19.75
C ARG A 425 7.68 -37.67 19.19
N ALA A 426 8.46 -37.33 18.17
CA ALA A 426 9.49 -38.20 17.61
C ALA A 426 10.57 -38.59 18.63
N ALA A 427 11.00 -37.64 19.46
CA ALA A 427 12.00 -37.86 20.52
C ALA A 427 11.53 -38.83 21.61
N ARG A 428 10.22 -39.02 21.79
CA ARG A 428 9.62 -39.91 22.82
C ARG A 428 9.30 -41.32 22.31
N VAL A 429 9.65 -41.67 21.05
CA VAL A 429 9.44 -43.03 20.53
C VAL A 429 10.31 -44.04 21.30
N LEU A 430 9.67 -45.03 21.89
CA LEU A 430 10.35 -46.11 22.63
C LEU A 430 10.81 -47.18 21.63
N PRO A 431 12.13 -47.57 21.60
CA PRO A 431 12.63 -48.54 20.64
C PRO A 431 11.94 -49.92 20.74
N ALA A 432 11.65 -50.38 21.96
CA ALA A 432 11.04 -51.67 22.22
C ALA A 432 9.62 -51.80 21.62
N GLU A 433 8.82 -50.74 21.70
CA GLU A 433 7.45 -50.75 21.16
C GLU A 433 7.45 -50.63 19.61
N ALA A 434 8.39 -49.86 19.07
CA ALA A 434 8.46 -49.64 17.64
C ALA A 434 8.94 -50.85 16.84
N LEU A 435 9.81 -51.66 17.42
CA LEU A 435 10.31 -52.90 16.79
C LEU A 435 9.28 -54.07 16.95
N ARG A 436 8.49 -54.10 18.04
CA ARG A 436 7.46 -55.10 18.24
C ARG A 436 6.23 -54.92 17.35
N ALA A 437 5.98 -53.71 16.86
CA ALA A 437 4.89 -53.39 15.95
C ALA A 437 5.24 -53.57 14.47
N ALA A 438 6.49 -53.93 14.17
CA ALA A 438 7.00 -54.18 12.80
C ALA A 438 6.96 -55.66 12.41
N ASP A 439 6.74 -56.55 13.39
CA ASP A 439 6.40 -57.95 13.20
C ASP A 439 4.86 -58.11 13.16
#